data_1fcdee4094b6fa73676245ee8c5ed475
#
_entry.id   1fcdee4094b6fa73676245ee8c5ed475
#
_cell.length_a   1.000
_cell.length_b   1.000
_cell.length_c   1.000
_cell.angle_alpha   90.00
_cell.angle_beta   90.00
_cell.angle_gamma   90.00
#
_symmetry.space_group_name_H-M   'P 1'
#
loop_
_entity.id
_entity.type
_entity.pdbx_description
1 polymer ?
#
loop_
_entity_poly.entity_id
_entity_poly.type
_entity_poly.pdbx_seq_one_letter_code
_entity_poly.pdbx_strand_id
1 'polypeptide(L)'
;MKYLNTEKEQGKRIIITVIGPDRVGIIAGVTGILAANDINILDISQTIMQEFLVMVLIADMEKSKIDLSTLKDNLSSKGEELGVRIDAQHEDAFKFMHRL
;
A
#
# COMPACT_ATOMS: atom_id res chain seq x y z
N MET A 1 -7.82 22.81 13.02
CA MET A 1 -8.83 22.32 12.09
C MET A 1 -8.26 21.25 11.21
N LYS A 2 -8.98 20.17 11.07
CA LYS A 2 -8.43 19.05 10.35
C LYS A 2 -8.18 19.33 8.87
N TYR A 3 -8.88 20.31 8.31
CA TYR A 3 -8.67 20.61 6.90
C TYR A 3 -7.28 21.14 6.61
N LEU A 4 -6.71 21.85 7.54
CA LEU A 4 -5.35 22.36 7.36
C LEU A 4 -4.34 21.23 7.33
N ASN A 5 -4.60 20.18 8.11
CA ASN A 5 -3.72 19.04 8.12
C ASN A 5 -4.01 18.08 6.99
N THR A 6 -5.22 18.10 6.46
CA THR A 6 -5.64 17.18 5.41
C THR A 6 -4.77 17.30 4.18
N GLU A 7 -4.49 18.53 3.77
CA GLU A 7 -3.67 18.73 2.58
C GLU A 7 -2.27 18.16 2.78
N LYS A 8 -1.69 18.41 3.93
CA LYS A 8 -0.36 17.89 4.25
C LYS A 8 -0.39 16.36 4.33
N GLU A 9 -1.43 15.82 4.95
CA GLU A 9 -1.56 14.38 5.06
C GLU A 9 -1.74 13.72 3.71
N GLN A 10 -2.51 14.38 2.83
CA GLN A 10 -2.72 13.84 1.48
C GLN A 10 -1.40 13.75 0.73
N GLY A 11 -0.49 14.70 0.96
CA GLY A 11 0.81 14.65 0.31
C GLY A 11 1.67 13.48 0.75
N LYS A 12 1.28 12.82 1.83
CA LYS A 12 2.02 11.68 2.36
C LYS A 12 1.27 10.36 2.20
N ARG A 13 0.07 10.40 1.68
CA ARG A 13 -0.70 9.16 1.54
C ARG A 13 -0.34 8.43 0.27
N ILE A 14 -0.29 7.12 0.40
CA ILE A 14 -0.02 6.23 -0.71
C ILE A 14 -1.11 5.19 -0.79
N ILE A 15 -1.24 4.60 -1.96
CA ILE A 15 -2.17 3.50 -2.19
C ILE A 15 -1.36 2.29 -2.62
N ILE A 16 -1.55 1.19 -1.91
CA ILE A 16 -0.87 -0.06 -2.18
C ILE A 16 -1.90 -1.05 -2.69
N THR A 17 -1.61 -1.67 -3.83
CA THR A 17 -2.48 -2.70 -4.39
C THR A 17 -1.72 -4.02 -4.42
N VAL A 18 -2.42 -5.09 -4.04
CA VAL A 18 -1.88 -6.44 -4.05
C VAL A 18 -2.80 -7.32 -4.86
N ILE A 19 -2.26 -7.97 -5.88
CA ILE A 19 -3.08 -8.82 -6.76
C ILE A 19 -2.33 -10.12 -7.01
N GLY A 20 -3.02 -11.24 -6.82
CA GLY A 20 -2.44 -12.53 -7.09
C GLY A 20 -3.21 -13.66 -6.44
N PRO A 21 -2.66 -14.87 -6.53
CA PRO A 21 -3.31 -16.00 -5.86
C PRO A 21 -3.38 -15.78 -4.36
N ASP A 22 -4.50 -16.19 -3.76
CA ASP A 22 -4.68 -16.06 -2.33
C ASP A 22 -3.79 -17.05 -1.62
N ARG A 23 -2.87 -16.54 -0.79
CA ARG A 23 -1.91 -17.39 -0.08
C ARG A 23 -1.78 -16.96 1.36
N VAL A 24 -1.42 -17.91 2.20
CA VAL A 24 -1.12 -17.62 3.59
C VAL A 24 0.10 -16.70 3.64
N GLY A 25 0.03 -15.70 4.49
CA GLY A 25 1.16 -14.83 4.74
C GLY A 25 1.19 -13.55 3.93
N ILE A 26 0.27 -13.36 2.97
CA ILE A 26 0.28 -12.14 2.16
C ILE A 26 0.03 -10.92 3.02
N ILE A 27 -1.03 -10.93 3.81
CA ILE A 27 -1.37 -9.78 4.63
C ILE A 27 -0.24 -9.52 5.63
N ALA A 28 0.24 -10.57 6.30
CA ALA A 28 1.31 -10.41 7.28
C ALA A 28 2.59 -9.87 6.65
N GLY A 29 2.91 -10.34 5.44
CA GLY A 29 4.11 -9.89 4.75
C GLY A 29 4.05 -8.42 4.39
N VAL A 30 2.92 -7.99 3.83
CA VAL A 30 2.76 -6.60 3.41
C VAL A 30 2.70 -5.68 4.62
N THR A 31 1.83 -5.99 5.58
CA THR A 31 1.67 -5.13 6.75
C THR A 31 2.91 -5.13 7.63
N GLY A 32 3.67 -6.23 7.64
CA GLY A 32 4.93 -6.29 8.37
C GLY A 32 5.94 -5.28 7.86
N ILE A 33 6.04 -5.13 6.53
CA ILE A 33 6.93 -4.14 5.96
C ILE A 33 6.50 -2.74 6.37
N LEU A 34 5.20 -2.46 6.33
CA LEU A 34 4.70 -1.16 6.70
C LEU A 34 4.99 -0.85 8.17
N ALA A 35 4.69 -1.81 9.04
CA ALA A 35 4.92 -1.62 10.47
C ALA A 35 6.39 -1.42 10.79
N ALA A 36 7.27 -2.17 10.13
CA ALA A 36 8.70 -2.08 10.39
C ALA A 36 9.26 -0.70 10.01
N ASN A 37 8.58 0.02 9.15
CA ASN A 37 9.05 1.32 8.66
C ASN A 37 8.17 2.47 9.16
N ASP A 38 7.35 2.23 10.17
CA ASP A 38 6.49 3.25 10.79
C ASP A 38 5.53 3.88 9.80
N ILE A 39 5.00 3.07 8.90
CA ILE A 39 3.99 3.51 7.95
C ILE A 39 2.63 3.10 8.49
N ASN A 40 1.77 4.07 8.68
CA ASN A 40 0.47 3.85 9.30
C ASN A 40 -0.57 3.45 8.26
N ILE A 41 -1.30 2.37 8.52
CA ILE A 41 -2.36 1.92 7.62
C ILE A 41 -3.64 2.64 8.00
N LEU A 42 -4.22 3.36 7.04
CA LEU A 42 -5.44 4.11 7.28
C LEU A 42 -6.68 3.30 6.91
N ASP A 43 -6.56 2.43 5.91
CA ASP A 43 -7.70 1.66 5.45
C ASP A 43 -7.21 0.44 4.68
N ILE A 44 -7.97 -0.65 4.76
CA ILE A 44 -7.70 -1.86 4.01
C ILE A 44 -9.02 -2.36 3.45
N SER A 45 -9.01 -2.70 2.17
CA SER A 45 -10.14 -3.35 1.53
C SER A 45 -9.61 -4.55 0.78
N GLN A 46 -10.32 -5.69 0.89
CA GLN A 46 -9.89 -6.86 0.15
C GLN A 46 -11.09 -7.62 -0.38
N THR A 47 -10.87 -8.27 -1.51
CA THR A 47 -11.88 -9.08 -2.15
C THR A 47 -11.18 -10.33 -2.67
N ILE A 48 -11.82 -11.47 -2.46
CA ILE A 48 -11.34 -12.73 -3.02
C ILE A 48 -12.32 -13.15 -4.08
N MET A 49 -11.83 -13.24 -5.31
CA MET A 49 -12.64 -13.66 -6.44
C MET A 49 -12.07 -14.98 -6.93
N GLN A 50 -12.84 -16.06 -6.69
CA GLN A 50 -12.37 -17.41 -6.97
C GLN A 50 -11.09 -17.63 -6.17
N GLU A 51 -9.93 -17.74 -6.84
CA GLU A 51 -8.68 -18.02 -6.16
C GLU A 51 -7.80 -16.79 -6.05
N PHE A 52 -8.26 -15.65 -6.54
CA PHE A 52 -7.44 -14.46 -6.58
C PHE A 52 -7.80 -13.51 -5.46
N LEU A 53 -6.76 -12.97 -4.85
CA LEU A 53 -6.88 -11.91 -3.86
C LEU A 53 -6.63 -10.58 -4.54
N VAL A 54 -7.50 -9.61 -4.27
CA VAL A 54 -7.27 -8.21 -4.64
C VAL A 54 -7.37 -7.41 -3.36
N MET A 55 -6.29 -6.75 -2.99
CA MET A 55 -6.25 -5.98 -1.75
C MET A 55 -5.76 -4.57 -2.05
N VAL A 56 -6.42 -3.61 -1.43
CA VAL A 56 -6.05 -2.20 -1.56
C VAL A 56 -5.86 -1.65 -0.17
N LEU A 57 -4.69 -1.04 0.07
CA LEU A 57 -4.41 -0.38 1.35
C LEU A 57 -4.16 1.09 1.10
N ILE A 58 -4.69 1.92 1.99
CA ILE A 58 -4.35 3.33 2.02
C ILE A 58 -3.48 3.54 3.25
N ALA A 59 -2.30 4.11 3.05
CA ALA A 59 -1.33 4.24 4.12
C ALA A 59 -0.76 5.65 4.13
N ASP A 60 -0.25 6.04 5.29
CA ASP A 60 0.30 7.36 5.52
C ASP A 60 1.78 7.20 5.82
N MET A 61 2.61 7.84 5.01
CA MET A 61 4.06 7.78 5.14
C MET A 61 4.66 8.96 5.89
N GLU A 62 3.84 9.75 6.55
CA GLU A 62 4.36 10.96 7.21
C GLU A 62 5.52 10.66 8.15
N LYS A 63 5.43 9.55 8.88
CA LYS A 63 6.47 9.16 9.84
C LYS A 63 7.32 8.02 9.36
N SER A 64 7.28 7.73 8.06
CA SER A 64 8.01 6.61 7.51
C SER A 64 9.51 6.79 7.62
N LYS A 65 10.21 5.71 7.91
CA LYS A 65 11.66 5.70 7.96
C LYS A 65 12.30 5.65 6.59
N ILE A 66 11.52 5.33 5.56
CA ILE A 66 12.03 5.19 4.20
C ILE A 66 11.18 6.01 3.25
N ASP A 67 11.72 6.30 2.07
CA ASP A 67 10.94 7.00 1.05
C ASP A 67 10.13 6.01 0.22
N LEU A 68 9.29 6.56 -0.64
CA LEU A 68 8.39 5.74 -1.44
C LEU A 68 9.16 4.82 -2.38
N SER A 69 10.26 5.31 -2.94
CA SER A 69 11.05 4.50 -3.86
C SER A 69 11.59 3.25 -3.17
N THR A 70 12.12 3.42 -1.97
CA THR A 70 12.63 2.28 -1.19
C THR A 70 11.48 1.35 -0.80
N LEU A 71 10.34 1.91 -0.42
CA LEU A 71 9.19 1.09 -0.09
C LEU A 71 8.74 0.25 -1.27
N LYS A 72 8.70 0.85 -2.46
CA LYS A 72 8.32 0.11 -3.67
C LYS A 72 9.25 -1.07 -3.90
N ASP A 73 10.55 -0.87 -3.71
CA ASP A 73 11.51 -1.97 -3.88
C ASP A 73 11.27 -3.06 -2.86
N ASN A 74 11.04 -2.69 -1.61
CA ASN A 74 10.78 -3.68 -0.56
C ASN A 74 9.51 -4.47 -0.83
N LEU A 75 8.46 -3.77 -1.26
CA LEU A 75 7.19 -4.43 -1.56
C LEU A 75 7.29 -5.32 -2.78
N SER A 76 8.04 -4.87 -3.79
CA SER A 76 8.23 -5.67 -4.99
C SER A 76 8.96 -6.97 -4.67
N SER A 77 10.00 -6.89 -3.84
CA SER A 77 10.73 -8.09 -3.42
C SER A 77 9.83 -9.03 -2.63
N LYS A 78 9.01 -8.47 -1.74
CA LYS A 78 8.09 -9.29 -0.97
C LYS A 78 7.05 -9.94 -1.89
N GLY A 79 6.60 -9.21 -2.91
CA GLY A 79 5.65 -9.75 -3.87
C GLY A 79 6.24 -10.94 -4.62
N GLU A 80 7.49 -10.85 -5.04
CA GLU A 80 8.15 -11.96 -5.70
C GLU A 80 8.23 -13.17 -4.76
N GLU A 81 8.57 -12.92 -3.51
CA GLU A 81 8.68 -13.98 -2.52
C GLU A 81 7.33 -14.67 -2.31
N LEU A 82 6.25 -13.89 -2.28
CA LEU A 82 4.91 -14.41 -2.00
C LEU A 82 4.16 -14.85 -3.25
N GLY A 83 4.68 -14.55 -4.43
CA GLY A 83 4.01 -14.92 -5.68
C GLY A 83 2.84 -14.02 -6.02
N VAL A 84 2.87 -12.75 -5.59
CA VAL A 84 1.82 -11.80 -5.88
C VAL A 84 2.45 -10.53 -6.43
N ARG A 85 1.62 -9.70 -7.07
CA ARG A 85 2.07 -8.41 -7.56
C ARG A 85 1.66 -7.34 -6.55
N ILE A 86 2.63 -6.54 -6.13
CA ILE A 86 2.40 -5.46 -5.18
C ILE A 86 2.89 -4.16 -5.80
N ASP A 87 1.98 -3.19 -5.91
CA ASP A 87 2.29 -1.87 -6.42
C ASP A 87 1.99 -0.85 -5.33
N ALA A 88 2.77 0.22 -5.30
CA ALA A 88 2.55 1.33 -4.39
C ALA A 88 2.69 2.62 -5.17
N GLN A 89 1.78 3.56 -4.93
CA GLN A 89 1.76 4.83 -5.64
C GLN A 89 1.32 5.92 -4.71
N HIS A 90 1.84 7.12 -4.94
CA HIS A 90 1.32 8.29 -4.27
C HIS A 90 -0.17 8.44 -4.58
N GLU A 91 -0.93 8.91 -3.61
CA GLU A 91 -2.38 9.01 -3.77
C GLU A 91 -2.77 9.84 -5.00
N ASP A 92 -2.08 10.94 -5.22
CA ASP A 92 -2.40 11.80 -6.36
C ASP A 92 -2.14 11.10 -7.68
N ALA A 93 -1.04 10.36 -7.77
CA ALA A 93 -0.74 9.62 -8.98
C ALA A 93 -1.78 8.55 -9.25
N PHE A 94 -2.20 7.86 -8.19
CA PHE A 94 -3.21 6.82 -8.32
C PHE A 94 -4.53 7.40 -8.81
N LYS A 95 -4.95 8.52 -8.23
CA LYS A 95 -6.18 9.17 -8.65
C LYS A 95 -6.13 9.62 -10.10
N PHE A 96 -4.98 10.15 -10.51
CA PHE A 96 -4.81 10.60 -11.89
C PHE A 96 -4.96 9.43 -12.86
N MET A 97 -4.36 8.31 -12.54
CA MET A 97 -4.38 7.14 -13.42
C MET A 97 -5.75 6.48 -13.52
N HIS A 98 -6.57 6.63 -12.48
CA HIS A 98 -7.86 5.95 -12.40
C HIS A 98 -9.05 6.90 -12.50
N ARG A 99 -8.81 8.09 -12.99
CA ARG A 99 -9.87 9.07 -13.16
C ARG A 99 -10.74 8.70 -14.35
N LEU A 100 -12.02 8.85 -14.17
CA LEU A 100 -12.97 8.56 -15.25
C LEU A 100 -13.60 9.80 -15.86
#